data_66b66baf315884ef2055455b25db641d
#
_entry.id   66b66baf315884ef2055455b25db641d
#
_cell.length_a   1.000
_cell.length_b   1.000
_cell.length_c   1.000
_cell.angle_alpha   90.00
_cell.angle_beta   90.00
_cell.angle_gamma   90.00
#
_symmetry.space_group_name_H-M   'P 1'
#
loop_
_entity.id
_entity.type
_entity.pdbx_description
1 polymer ?
#
loop_
_entity_poly.entity_id
_entity_poly.type
_entity_poly.pdbx_seq_one_letter_code
_entity_poly.pdbx_strand_id
1 'polypeptide(L)'
;MRAFEAYRVHFTETSLRRTFFERVLGGHAVGLDRITPVRFANDLDREISTILRKVGNFSFQFTPYRLLLSSKGRGCIPRELNIPTVRDRLVFAALSQVLDDVYGIACKTCQPQLVVEGVRECVESGKYSRCLKIDIKRFYSSIPHDKLMRTIRKRIRKNEVLRLIEAAIKTPSSTLGEKASGQRYEGVPEGLSISNR
;
A
#
# COMPACT_ATOMS: atom_id res chain seq x y z
N MET A 1 3.70 16.88 -8.68
CA MET A 1 2.36 17.54 -8.52
C MET A 1 2.09 17.81 -7.05
N ARG A 2 1.27 18.83 -6.70
CA ARG A 2 0.89 19.07 -5.30
C ARG A 2 -0.14 18.03 -4.85
N ALA A 3 -0.11 17.62 -3.59
CA ALA A 3 -1.02 16.57 -3.06
C ALA A 3 -2.51 16.90 -3.22
N PHE A 4 -2.89 18.19 -3.19
CA PHE A 4 -4.26 18.61 -3.45
C PHE A 4 -4.69 18.36 -4.89
N GLU A 5 -3.85 18.66 -5.86
CA GLU A 5 -4.12 18.43 -7.29
C GLU A 5 -4.18 16.93 -7.59
N ALA A 6 -3.19 16.17 -7.09
CA ALA A 6 -3.16 14.71 -7.24
C ALA A 6 -4.43 14.05 -6.66
N TYR A 7 -4.85 14.48 -5.46
CA TYR A 7 -6.09 13.98 -4.86
C TYR A 7 -7.32 14.26 -5.75
N ARG A 8 -7.45 15.48 -6.27
CA ARG A 8 -8.57 15.85 -7.16
C ARG A 8 -8.59 15.06 -8.47
N VAL A 9 -7.44 14.64 -8.96
CA VAL A 9 -7.33 13.82 -10.18
C VAL A 9 -7.72 12.37 -9.91
N HIS A 10 -7.20 11.79 -8.83
CA HIS A 10 -7.33 10.35 -8.60
C HIS A 10 -8.57 9.94 -7.78
N PHE A 11 -9.15 10.85 -6.99
CA PHE A 11 -10.40 10.59 -6.25
C PHE A 11 -11.60 11.22 -6.95
N THR A 12 -11.82 10.82 -8.21
CA THR A 12 -13.02 11.10 -9.01
C THR A 12 -13.68 9.79 -9.42
N GLU A 13 -14.96 9.83 -9.77
CA GLU A 13 -15.69 8.65 -10.23
C GLU A 13 -15.02 7.99 -11.42
N THR A 14 -14.71 8.78 -12.45
CA THR A 14 -14.03 8.31 -13.68
C THR A 14 -12.67 7.70 -13.38
N SER A 15 -11.87 8.33 -12.50
CA SER A 15 -10.54 7.83 -12.16
C SER A 15 -10.60 6.54 -11.35
N LEU A 16 -11.49 6.44 -10.36
CA LEU A 16 -11.67 5.23 -9.57
C LEU A 16 -12.18 4.07 -10.44
N ARG A 17 -13.12 4.34 -11.35
CA ARG A 17 -13.60 3.33 -12.31
C ARG A 17 -12.45 2.80 -13.18
N ARG A 18 -11.66 3.67 -13.80
CA ARG A 18 -10.48 3.29 -14.57
C ARG A 18 -9.50 2.49 -13.72
N THR A 19 -9.17 2.98 -12.52
CA THR A 19 -8.26 2.31 -11.58
C THR A 19 -8.75 0.91 -11.21
N PHE A 20 -10.06 0.73 -11.05
CA PHE A 20 -10.63 -0.60 -10.78
C PHE A 20 -10.34 -1.58 -11.91
N PHE A 21 -10.63 -1.22 -13.15
CA PHE A 21 -10.39 -2.10 -14.30
C PHE A 21 -8.92 -2.38 -14.55
N GLU A 22 -8.06 -1.36 -14.42
CA GLU A 22 -6.63 -1.49 -14.72
C GLU A 22 -5.83 -2.21 -13.62
N ARG A 23 -6.21 -2.05 -12.35
CA ARG A 23 -5.35 -2.46 -11.22
C ARG A 23 -6.00 -3.41 -10.21
N VAL A 24 -7.32 -3.52 -10.18
CA VAL A 24 -8.02 -4.27 -9.13
C VAL A 24 -8.73 -5.49 -9.68
N LEU A 25 -9.39 -5.39 -10.83
CA LEU A 25 -10.24 -6.43 -11.41
C LEU A 25 -9.47 -7.74 -11.66
N GLY A 26 -8.23 -7.68 -12.16
CA GLY A 26 -7.40 -8.86 -12.46
C GLY A 26 -6.83 -9.58 -11.23
N GLY A 27 -7.06 -9.05 -10.01
CA GLY A 27 -6.54 -9.66 -8.79
C GLY A 27 -7.42 -10.81 -8.30
N HIS A 28 -6.79 -11.90 -7.82
CA HIS A 28 -7.52 -13.08 -7.31
C HIS A 28 -7.66 -13.13 -5.78
N ALA A 29 -6.83 -12.38 -5.05
CA ALA A 29 -6.87 -12.38 -3.59
C ALA A 29 -8.15 -11.73 -3.06
N VAL A 30 -8.78 -12.32 -2.05
CA VAL A 30 -9.98 -11.79 -1.39
C VAL A 30 -9.69 -11.44 0.07
N GLY A 31 -10.28 -10.35 0.56
CA GLY A 31 -10.18 -9.92 1.94
C GLY A 31 -10.98 -10.79 2.91
N LEU A 32 -11.21 -10.28 4.12
CA LEU A 32 -12.02 -10.97 5.14
C LEU A 32 -13.51 -11.08 4.75
N ASP A 33 -14.00 -10.15 3.92
CA ASP A 33 -15.38 -10.12 3.40
C ASP A 33 -15.64 -11.19 2.33
N ARG A 34 -14.60 -11.86 1.84
CA ARG A 34 -14.66 -12.87 0.78
C ARG A 34 -15.28 -12.37 -0.54
N ILE A 35 -15.34 -11.05 -0.75
CA ILE A 35 -15.84 -10.48 -2.01
C ILE A 35 -14.73 -10.54 -3.06
N THR A 36 -15.04 -11.16 -4.22
CA THR A 36 -14.15 -11.19 -5.38
C THR A 36 -14.26 -9.89 -6.18
N PRO A 37 -13.22 -9.51 -6.96
CA PRO A 37 -13.30 -8.34 -7.83
C PRO A 37 -14.45 -8.41 -8.85
N VAL A 38 -14.75 -9.60 -9.38
CA VAL A 38 -15.86 -9.79 -10.31
C VAL A 38 -17.22 -9.52 -9.65
N ARG A 39 -17.42 -10.04 -8.41
CA ARG A 39 -18.63 -9.75 -7.64
C ARG A 39 -18.76 -8.27 -7.28
N PHE A 40 -17.65 -7.63 -6.93
CA PHE A 40 -17.61 -6.21 -6.62
C PHE A 40 -17.97 -5.33 -7.84
N ALA A 41 -17.61 -5.78 -9.06
CA ALA A 41 -17.92 -5.09 -10.30
C ALA A 41 -19.42 -4.92 -10.55
N ASN A 42 -20.27 -5.82 -10.04
CA ASN A 42 -21.72 -5.74 -10.21
C ASN A 42 -22.33 -4.50 -9.55
N ASP A 43 -21.71 -4.00 -8.46
CA ASP A 43 -22.15 -2.84 -7.70
C ASP A 43 -21.16 -1.67 -7.77
N LEU A 44 -20.30 -1.64 -8.80
CA LEU A 44 -19.13 -0.76 -8.87
C LEU A 44 -19.50 0.73 -8.68
N ASP A 45 -20.55 1.21 -9.30
CA ASP A 45 -20.97 2.62 -9.23
C ASP A 45 -21.41 3.03 -7.82
N ARG A 46 -22.17 2.17 -7.16
CA ARG A 46 -22.60 2.35 -5.78
C ARG A 46 -21.40 2.33 -4.83
N GLU A 47 -20.45 1.44 -5.08
CA GLU A 47 -19.23 1.33 -4.29
C GLU A 47 -18.33 2.55 -4.45
N ILE A 48 -18.13 3.03 -5.68
CA ILE A 48 -17.36 4.25 -5.97
C ILE A 48 -18.01 5.47 -5.29
N SER A 49 -19.32 5.65 -5.46
CA SER A 49 -20.05 6.74 -4.80
C SER A 49 -19.92 6.70 -3.28
N THR A 50 -19.95 5.49 -2.71
CA THR A 50 -19.77 5.27 -1.25
C THR A 50 -18.33 5.63 -0.83
N ILE A 51 -17.32 5.24 -1.59
CA ILE A 51 -15.92 5.58 -1.33
C ILE A 51 -15.74 7.10 -1.34
N LEU A 52 -16.16 7.76 -2.42
CA LEU A 52 -16.00 9.22 -2.57
C LEU A 52 -16.68 9.99 -1.43
N ARG A 53 -17.92 9.63 -1.10
CA ARG A 53 -18.65 10.23 0.02
C ARG A 53 -17.94 10.03 1.35
N LYS A 54 -17.50 8.80 1.66
CA LYS A 54 -16.85 8.49 2.94
C LYS A 54 -15.47 9.09 3.06
N VAL A 55 -14.69 9.16 1.97
CA VAL A 55 -13.39 9.82 1.97
C VAL A 55 -13.56 11.34 2.12
N GLY A 56 -14.51 11.94 1.40
CA GLY A 56 -14.77 13.38 1.45
C GLY A 56 -15.26 13.88 2.81
N ASN A 57 -16.06 13.09 3.54
CA ASN A 57 -16.55 13.43 4.88
C ASN A 57 -15.71 12.82 6.02
N PHE A 58 -14.53 12.29 5.72
CA PHE A 58 -13.60 11.69 6.67
C PHE A 58 -14.10 10.47 7.45
N SER A 59 -15.16 9.82 7.00
CA SER A 59 -15.73 8.62 7.65
C SER A 59 -15.28 7.30 7.04
N PHE A 60 -14.35 7.32 6.08
CA PHE A 60 -13.81 6.11 5.50
C PHE A 60 -12.96 5.35 6.53
N GLN A 61 -13.30 4.07 6.73
CA GLN A 61 -12.54 3.15 7.58
C GLN A 61 -12.17 1.92 6.77
N PHE A 62 -10.91 1.50 6.85
CA PHE A 62 -10.46 0.26 6.26
C PHE A 62 -11.00 -0.93 7.07
N THR A 63 -11.37 -1.97 6.34
CA THR A 63 -11.68 -3.27 6.95
C THR A 63 -10.37 -3.90 7.45
N PRO A 64 -10.37 -4.61 8.59
CA PRO A 64 -9.20 -5.37 9.02
C PRO A 64 -8.64 -6.23 7.88
N TYR A 65 -7.31 -6.28 7.76
CA TYR A 65 -6.68 -7.01 6.68
C TYR A 65 -6.71 -8.51 6.96
N ARG A 66 -6.97 -9.31 5.94
CA ARG A 66 -6.80 -10.76 6.04
C ARG A 66 -5.31 -11.07 6.10
N LEU A 67 -4.87 -11.69 7.19
CA LEU A 67 -3.49 -12.14 7.36
C LEU A 67 -3.28 -13.46 6.61
N LEU A 68 -2.27 -13.47 5.74
CA LEU A 68 -1.77 -14.67 5.07
C LEU A 68 -0.29 -14.85 5.45
N LEU A 69 0.07 -16.05 5.92
CA LEU A 69 1.44 -16.41 6.20
C LEU A 69 2.06 -17.10 4.98
N SER A 70 3.11 -16.50 4.42
CA SER A 70 3.86 -17.03 3.28
C SER A 70 5.17 -17.64 3.79
N SER A 71 5.40 -18.93 3.51
CA SER A 71 6.63 -19.62 3.90
C SER A 71 7.84 -19.05 3.15
N LYS A 72 8.95 -18.88 3.87
CA LYS A 72 10.28 -18.51 3.32
C LYS A 72 11.24 -19.70 3.24
N GLY A 73 10.75 -20.90 3.52
CA GLY A 73 11.54 -22.12 3.59
C GLY A 73 11.66 -22.68 5.01
N ARG A 74 12.27 -23.86 5.13
CA ARG A 74 12.40 -24.60 6.41
C ARG A 74 13.24 -23.80 7.42
N GLY A 75 12.72 -23.62 8.62
CA GLY A 75 13.41 -22.89 9.72
C GLY A 75 13.34 -21.37 9.64
N CYS A 76 12.67 -20.80 8.62
CA CYS A 76 12.50 -19.35 8.51
C CYS A 76 11.14 -18.91 9.07
N ILE A 77 11.10 -17.73 9.72
CA ILE A 77 9.86 -17.10 10.14
C ILE A 77 9.05 -16.75 8.89
N PRO A 78 7.77 -17.16 8.79
CA PRO A 78 6.92 -16.84 7.65
C PRO A 78 6.78 -15.33 7.44
N ARG A 79 6.57 -14.93 6.18
CA ARG A 79 6.24 -13.55 5.84
C ARG A 79 4.75 -13.31 6.06
N GLU A 80 4.43 -12.25 6.77
CA GLU A 80 3.06 -11.79 6.95
C GLU A 80 2.63 -10.93 5.76
N LEU A 81 1.63 -11.39 5.00
CA LEU A 81 1.02 -10.63 3.92
C LEU A 81 -0.38 -10.18 4.34
N ASN A 82 -0.64 -8.90 4.18
CA ASN A 82 -1.91 -8.30 4.54
C ASN A 82 -2.75 -8.10 3.28
N ILE A 83 -3.88 -8.78 3.21
CA ILE A 83 -4.79 -8.74 2.05
C ILE A 83 -6.02 -7.90 2.41
N PRO A 84 -6.13 -6.70 1.83
CA PRO A 84 -7.30 -5.84 2.03
C PRO A 84 -8.51 -6.33 1.22
N THR A 85 -9.70 -5.84 1.56
CA THR A 85 -10.91 -6.05 0.76
C THR A 85 -10.77 -5.40 -0.62
N VAL A 86 -11.67 -5.75 -1.55
CA VAL A 86 -11.66 -5.17 -2.90
C VAL A 86 -11.88 -3.65 -2.85
N ARG A 87 -12.81 -3.20 -1.99
CA ARG A 87 -13.06 -1.76 -1.76
C ARG A 87 -11.80 -1.05 -1.28
N ASP A 88 -11.13 -1.62 -0.30
CA ASP A 88 -9.92 -1.05 0.28
C ASP A 88 -8.78 -1.04 -0.75
N ARG A 89 -8.64 -2.08 -1.57
CA ARG A 89 -7.66 -2.13 -2.67
C ARG A 89 -7.87 -1.03 -3.69
N LEU A 90 -9.12 -0.70 -4.01
CA LEU A 90 -9.41 0.40 -4.91
C LEU A 90 -8.96 1.74 -4.33
N VAL A 91 -9.24 1.98 -3.03
CA VAL A 91 -8.77 3.18 -2.33
C VAL A 91 -7.24 3.22 -2.26
N PHE A 92 -6.58 2.09 -1.96
CA PHE A 92 -5.13 2.00 -1.95
C PHE A 92 -4.51 2.23 -3.33
N ALA A 93 -5.13 1.74 -4.39
CA ALA A 93 -4.64 1.95 -5.75
C ALA A 93 -4.70 3.44 -6.13
N ALA A 94 -5.80 4.13 -5.81
CA ALA A 94 -5.92 5.58 -6.00
C ALA A 94 -4.93 6.36 -5.13
N LEU A 95 -4.80 5.98 -3.85
CA LEU A 95 -3.84 6.60 -2.93
C LEU A 95 -2.39 6.41 -3.39
N SER A 96 -2.05 5.24 -3.93
CA SER A 96 -0.73 4.96 -4.51
C SER A 96 -0.43 5.91 -5.67
N GLN A 97 -1.41 6.19 -6.55
CA GLN A 97 -1.25 7.15 -7.64
C GLN A 97 -1.03 8.58 -7.12
N VAL A 98 -1.75 8.98 -6.05
CA VAL A 98 -1.50 10.27 -5.39
C VAL A 98 -0.09 10.36 -4.85
N LEU A 99 0.42 9.29 -4.21
CA LEU A 99 1.78 9.25 -3.70
C LEU A 99 2.82 9.28 -4.82
N ASP A 100 2.59 8.54 -5.92
CA ASP A 100 3.46 8.55 -7.10
C ASP A 100 3.59 9.96 -7.70
N ASP A 101 2.48 10.70 -7.78
CA ASP A 101 2.46 12.07 -8.29
C ASP A 101 3.16 13.07 -7.37
N VAL A 102 3.06 12.88 -6.05
CA VAL A 102 3.69 13.78 -5.06
C VAL A 102 5.18 13.53 -4.89
N TYR A 103 5.59 12.26 -4.89
CA TYR A 103 6.98 11.87 -4.65
C TYR A 103 7.77 11.67 -5.94
N GLY A 104 7.10 11.55 -7.07
CA GLY A 104 7.71 11.38 -8.39
C GLY A 104 8.33 10.01 -8.60
N ILE A 105 9.17 9.93 -9.63
CA ILE A 105 9.80 8.68 -10.10
C ILE A 105 10.75 8.05 -9.06
N ALA A 106 11.12 8.78 -8.02
CA ALA A 106 11.97 8.28 -6.93
C ALA A 106 11.39 7.04 -6.20
N CYS A 107 10.07 6.82 -6.34
CA CYS A 107 9.39 5.64 -5.81
C CYS A 107 9.31 4.45 -6.78
N LYS A 108 9.94 4.51 -7.96
CA LYS A 108 10.01 3.35 -8.84
C LYS A 108 10.87 2.28 -8.15
N THR A 109 10.25 1.15 -7.86
CA THR A 109 10.97 -0.07 -7.45
C THR A 109 12.04 -0.37 -8.50
N CYS A 110 13.30 -0.28 -8.12
CA CYS A 110 14.40 -0.67 -8.98
C CYS A 110 14.23 -2.15 -9.31
N GLN A 111 14.19 -2.50 -10.58
CA GLN A 111 14.11 -3.91 -10.99
C GLN A 111 15.37 -4.62 -10.45
N PRO A 112 15.24 -5.76 -9.76
CA PRO A 112 16.38 -6.46 -9.18
C PRO A 112 17.52 -6.73 -10.20
N GLN A 113 17.14 -6.97 -11.46
CA GLN A 113 18.08 -7.19 -12.56
C GLN A 113 18.97 -5.96 -12.80
N LEU A 114 18.39 -4.75 -12.82
CA LEU A 114 19.15 -3.50 -13.00
C LEU A 114 20.10 -3.22 -11.83
N VAL A 115 19.70 -3.61 -10.61
CA VAL A 115 20.58 -3.48 -9.44
C VAL A 115 21.77 -4.42 -9.56
N VAL A 116 21.55 -5.67 -9.98
CA VAL A 116 22.62 -6.66 -10.18
C VAL A 116 23.56 -6.20 -11.28
N GLU A 117 23.03 -5.69 -12.39
CA GLU A 117 23.83 -5.17 -13.51
C GLU A 117 24.70 -3.97 -13.08
N GLY A 118 24.13 -3.00 -12.36
CA GLY A 118 24.88 -1.88 -11.81
C GLY A 118 25.98 -2.30 -10.82
N VAL A 119 25.74 -3.32 -9.99
CA VAL A 119 26.78 -3.88 -9.12
C VAL A 119 27.87 -4.55 -9.92
N ARG A 120 27.53 -5.30 -10.97
CA ARG A 120 28.50 -5.94 -11.88
C ARG A 120 29.39 -4.92 -12.57
N GLU A 121 28.81 -3.87 -13.14
CA GLU A 121 29.56 -2.77 -13.77
C GLU A 121 30.53 -2.10 -12.77
N CYS A 122 30.08 -1.87 -11.53
CA CYS A 122 30.94 -1.32 -10.48
C CYS A 122 32.15 -2.22 -10.16
N VAL A 123 31.95 -3.54 -10.14
CA VAL A 123 33.02 -4.52 -9.89
C VAL A 123 33.97 -4.59 -11.07
N GLU A 124 33.46 -4.67 -12.30
CA GLU A 124 34.24 -4.78 -13.54
C GLU A 124 35.07 -3.50 -13.81
N SER A 125 34.57 -2.34 -13.37
CA SER A 125 35.31 -1.07 -13.50
C SER A 125 36.62 -1.01 -12.73
N GLY A 126 36.86 -1.93 -11.79
CA GLY A 126 38.05 -1.92 -10.90
C GLY A 126 38.14 -0.70 -9.98
N LYS A 127 37.15 0.20 -10.00
CA LYS A 127 37.15 1.45 -9.23
C LYS A 127 36.93 1.23 -7.73
N TYR A 128 36.27 0.13 -7.35
CA TYR A 128 35.92 -0.20 -5.99
C TYR A 128 36.56 -1.53 -5.58
N SER A 129 37.26 -1.56 -4.44
CA SER A 129 37.93 -2.73 -3.90
C SER A 129 37.10 -3.51 -2.87
N ARG A 130 35.96 -2.98 -2.46
CA ARG A 130 35.10 -3.58 -1.44
C ARG A 130 33.62 -3.37 -1.74
N CYS A 131 32.79 -4.35 -1.37
CA CYS A 131 31.35 -4.29 -1.43
C CYS A 131 30.78 -4.49 -0.01
N LEU A 132 29.85 -3.62 0.41
CA LEU A 132 29.13 -3.74 1.67
C LEU A 132 27.64 -4.01 1.38
N LYS A 133 27.12 -5.14 1.89
CA LYS A 133 25.69 -5.45 1.85
C LYS A 133 25.07 -5.15 3.21
N ILE A 134 24.07 -4.29 3.23
CA ILE A 134 23.31 -3.91 4.43
C ILE A 134 21.85 -4.34 4.25
N ASP A 135 21.26 -4.93 5.29
CA ASP A 135 19.83 -5.26 5.33
C ASP A 135 19.23 -4.80 6.66
N ILE A 136 18.03 -4.25 6.60
CA ILE A 136 17.32 -3.76 7.80
C ILE A 136 16.40 -4.86 8.30
N LYS A 137 16.74 -5.43 9.45
CA LYS A 137 15.92 -6.47 10.08
C LYS A 137 14.53 -5.93 10.42
N ARG A 138 13.49 -6.69 10.02
CA ARG A 138 12.07 -6.36 10.31
C ARG A 138 11.66 -4.95 9.88
N PHE A 139 12.15 -4.47 8.72
CA PHE A 139 11.96 -3.09 8.25
C PHE A 139 10.51 -2.61 8.38
N TYR A 140 9.56 -3.31 7.73
CA TYR A 140 8.16 -2.88 7.75
C TYR A 140 7.53 -2.87 9.15
N SER A 141 7.80 -3.88 9.97
CA SER A 141 7.19 -4.01 11.29
C SER A 141 7.79 -3.11 12.36
N SER A 142 8.94 -2.45 12.08
CA SER A 142 9.64 -1.59 13.03
C SER A 142 9.51 -0.08 12.73
N ILE A 143 8.71 0.31 11.74
CA ILE A 143 8.55 1.73 11.37
C ILE A 143 7.63 2.43 12.40
N PRO A 144 8.13 3.42 13.18
CA PRO A 144 7.27 4.16 14.11
C PRO A 144 6.30 5.06 13.35
N HIS A 145 4.99 4.94 13.65
CA HIS A 145 3.94 5.71 12.96
C HIS A 145 4.15 7.23 13.05
N ASP A 146 4.55 7.74 14.22
CA ASP A 146 4.74 9.18 14.41
C ASP A 146 5.85 9.76 13.52
N LYS A 147 6.97 9.04 13.40
CA LYS A 147 8.09 9.45 12.53
C LYS A 147 7.68 9.39 11.06
N LEU A 148 6.98 8.33 10.65
CA LEU A 148 6.47 8.16 9.29
C LEU A 148 5.51 9.29 8.95
N MET A 149 4.47 9.51 9.76
CA MET A 149 3.48 10.56 9.52
C MET A 149 4.08 11.97 9.55
N ARG A 150 5.06 12.23 10.41
CA ARG A 150 5.81 13.50 10.41
C ARG A 150 6.55 13.73 9.09
N THR A 151 7.15 12.69 8.54
CA THR A 151 7.85 12.76 7.26
C THR A 151 6.88 12.99 6.10
N ILE A 152 5.75 12.28 6.09
CA ILE A 152 4.71 12.43 5.06
C ILE A 152 4.12 13.84 5.08
N ARG A 153 3.84 14.41 6.26
CA ARG A 153 3.28 15.76 6.43
C ARG A 153 4.18 16.89 5.89
N LYS A 154 5.47 16.65 5.70
CA LYS A 154 6.36 17.63 5.06
C LYS A 154 5.98 17.91 3.59
N ARG A 155 5.45 16.92 2.87
CA ARG A 155 5.07 17.04 1.47
C ARG A 155 3.56 16.98 1.23
N ILE A 156 2.82 16.27 2.06
CA ILE A 156 1.39 16.08 1.94
C ILE A 156 0.69 16.86 3.05
N ARG A 157 -0.13 17.86 2.66
CA ARG A 157 -0.94 18.67 3.58
C ARG A 157 -2.45 18.44 3.40
N LYS A 158 -2.87 17.60 2.43
CA LYS A 158 -4.27 17.29 2.17
C LYS A 158 -4.77 16.31 3.25
N ASN A 159 -5.74 16.76 4.06
CA ASN A 159 -6.22 16.02 5.23
C ASN A 159 -6.82 14.66 4.88
N GLU A 160 -7.58 14.56 3.78
CA GLU A 160 -8.16 13.29 3.34
C GLU A 160 -7.07 12.24 3.07
N VAL A 161 -5.99 12.64 2.39
CA VAL A 161 -4.86 11.76 2.09
C VAL A 161 -4.14 11.34 3.38
N LEU A 162 -3.88 12.29 4.29
CA LEU A 162 -3.22 12.01 5.57
C LEU A 162 -4.03 11.05 6.43
N ARG A 163 -5.35 11.25 6.52
CA ARG A 163 -6.25 10.37 7.28
C ARG A 163 -6.32 8.97 6.68
N LEU A 164 -6.36 8.85 5.36
CA LEU A 164 -6.33 7.53 4.70
C LEU A 164 -5.02 6.80 5.00
N ILE A 165 -3.86 7.48 4.90
CA ILE A 165 -2.57 6.86 5.22
C ILE A 165 -2.52 6.44 6.69
N GLU A 166 -2.92 7.32 7.61
CA GLU A 166 -2.92 7.03 9.04
C GLU A 166 -3.87 5.87 9.39
N ALA A 167 -5.08 5.86 8.82
CA ALA A 167 -6.03 4.76 8.98
C ALA A 167 -5.46 3.44 8.44
N ALA A 168 -4.80 3.47 7.27
CA ALA A 168 -4.20 2.29 6.66
C ALA A 168 -3.14 1.63 7.55
N ILE A 169 -2.21 2.42 8.11
CA ILE A 169 -1.14 1.88 8.95
C ILE A 169 -1.63 1.41 10.34
N LYS A 170 -2.73 1.99 10.84
CA LYS A 170 -3.35 1.62 12.12
C LYS A 170 -4.32 0.45 12.04
N THR A 171 -4.77 0.09 10.82
CA THR A 171 -5.74 -1.00 10.63
C THR A 171 -5.11 -2.34 11.03
N PRO A 172 -5.77 -3.12 11.90
CA PRO A 172 -5.28 -4.41 12.35
C PRO A 172 -5.39 -5.48 11.25
N SER A 173 -4.71 -6.59 11.46
CA SER A 173 -4.81 -7.79 10.64
C SER A 173 -5.44 -8.92 11.44
N SER A 174 -6.16 -9.82 10.77
CA SER A 174 -6.81 -10.97 11.39
C SER A 174 -6.78 -12.16 10.45
N THR A 175 -6.78 -13.35 10.99
CA THR A 175 -7.00 -14.58 10.25
C THR A 175 -8.49 -14.79 9.96
N LEU A 176 -8.81 -15.70 9.03
CA LEU A 176 -10.20 -16.04 8.74
C LEU A 176 -10.83 -16.73 9.97
N GLY A 177 -11.95 -16.18 10.44
CA GLY A 177 -12.69 -16.73 11.58
C GLY A 177 -12.35 -16.10 12.93
N GLU A 178 -11.32 -15.28 13.01
CA GLU A 178 -10.96 -14.54 14.22
C GLU A 178 -11.42 -13.09 14.13
N LYS A 179 -11.80 -12.52 15.30
CA LYS A 179 -12.08 -11.08 15.38
C LYS A 179 -10.76 -10.33 15.42
N ALA A 180 -10.60 -9.35 14.53
CA ALA A 180 -9.49 -8.42 14.62
C ALA A 180 -9.59 -7.63 15.93
N SER A 181 -8.55 -7.61 16.73
CA SER A 181 -8.49 -6.89 18.00
C SER A 181 -7.44 -5.79 17.98
N GLY A 182 -7.78 -4.64 18.54
CA GLY A 182 -6.86 -3.53 18.76
C GLY A 182 -6.54 -2.71 17.51
N GLN A 183 -5.64 -1.77 17.69
CA GLN A 183 -5.03 -0.99 16.61
C GLN A 183 -3.54 -1.32 16.52
N ARG A 184 -2.97 -1.16 15.34
CA ARG A 184 -1.52 -1.26 15.15
C ARG A 184 -0.90 0.07 15.61
N TYR A 185 0.11 0.01 16.46
CA TYR A 185 0.80 1.19 17.00
C TYR A 185 2.13 1.47 16.32
N GLU A 186 2.71 0.46 15.68
CA GLU A 186 3.94 0.55 14.90
C GLU A 186 3.89 -0.40 13.69
N GLY A 187 4.79 -0.18 12.76
CA GLY A 187 4.92 -0.98 11.55
C GLY A 187 3.92 -0.62 10.47
N VAL A 188 4.32 -0.92 9.24
CA VAL A 188 3.50 -0.76 8.03
C VAL A 188 3.10 -2.14 7.54
N PRO A 189 1.81 -2.40 7.27
CA PRO A 189 1.36 -3.70 6.78
C PRO A 189 2.01 -4.05 5.44
N GLU A 190 2.68 -5.20 5.35
CA GLU A 190 3.23 -5.69 4.08
C GLU A 190 2.11 -6.18 3.15
N GLY A 191 2.25 -5.91 1.86
CA GLY A 191 1.29 -6.36 0.83
C GLY A 191 0.30 -5.29 0.37
N LEU A 192 0.25 -4.13 1.01
CA LEU A 192 -0.55 -3.00 0.51
C LEU A 192 0.17 -2.31 -0.64
N SER A 193 -0.57 -1.82 -1.64
CA SER A 193 0.02 -1.11 -2.78
C SER A 193 0.73 0.21 -2.41
N ILE A 194 0.45 0.74 -1.22
CA ILE A 194 1.11 1.95 -0.68
C ILE A 194 2.36 1.65 0.16
N SER A 195 2.59 0.40 0.58
CA SER A 195 3.67 0.08 1.52
C SER A 195 5.08 0.23 0.91
N ASN A 196 5.18 0.21 -0.40
CA ASN A 196 6.43 0.33 -1.15
C ASN A 196 6.61 1.73 -1.79
N ARG A 197 5.86 2.77 -1.34
CA ARG A 197 5.86 4.12 -1.93
C ARG A 197 6.57 5.16 -1.08
#